data_2afe00c6b3e8b0008aa1f655894bdda3
#
_entry.id   2afe00c6b3e8b0008aa1f655894bdda3
#
_cell.length_a   1.000
_cell.length_b   1.000
_cell.length_c   1.000
_cell.angle_alpha   90.00
_cell.angle_beta   90.00
_cell.angle_gamma   90.00
#
_symmetry.space_group_name_H-M   'P 1'
#
loop_
_entity.id
_entity.type
_entity.pdbx_description
1 polymer ?
#
loop_
_entity_poly.entity_id
_entity_poly.type
_entity_poly.pdbx_seq_one_letter_code
_entity_poly.pdbx_strand_id
1 'polypeptide(L)'
;MELAKRDDVPVELTWDLSLIYPTEEAMLADAQKMKELSLSMEASYKGNLTDAATINHCLDDYQEVYRLITLTANYCDLAVSVDYYNSANQTRNDRINSLISEIFSRLTFIESELSEQSEDILNEAMQHSDTNRCYLAEILRNKAHRLNPETERAISALSQTFSAPYQIYNMAKLADMKFDSFTVNGKEYPVSYTHLTLPTK
;
A
#
# COMPACT_ATOMS: atom_id res chain seq x y z
N MET A 1 -25.81 -12.70 18.74
CA MET A 1 -24.79 -12.11 19.63
C MET A 1 -24.24 -10.91 18.86
N GLU A 2 -24.39 -9.72 19.39
CA GLU A 2 -23.82 -8.52 18.79
C GLU A 2 -22.29 -8.61 18.95
N LEU A 3 -21.55 -8.23 17.90
CA LEU A 3 -20.09 -8.19 17.99
C LEU A 3 -19.69 -7.14 19.03
N ALA A 4 -18.70 -7.44 19.86
CA ALA A 4 -18.16 -6.49 20.82
C ALA A 4 -17.65 -5.25 20.09
N LYS A 5 -17.96 -4.06 20.60
CA LYS A 5 -17.36 -2.83 20.11
C LYS A 5 -15.88 -2.79 20.47
N ARG A 6 -15.10 -2.04 19.72
CA ARG A 6 -13.64 -1.91 19.95
C ARG A 6 -13.33 -1.54 21.41
N ASP A 7 -14.07 -0.61 21.98
CA ASP A 7 -13.88 -0.10 23.35
C ASP A 7 -14.24 -1.13 24.43
N ASP A 8 -15.03 -2.16 24.09
CA ASP A 8 -15.42 -3.23 25.01
C ASP A 8 -14.40 -4.40 25.04
N VAL A 9 -13.39 -4.37 24.15
CA VAL A 9 -12.36 -5.41 24.07
C VAL A 9 -11.19 -5.05 24.98
N PRO A 10 -10.77 -5.94 25.91
CA PRO A 10 -9.59 -5.70 26.75
C PRO A 10 -8.35 -5.38 25.90
N VAL A 11 -7.58 -4.36 26.31
CA VAL A 11 -6.44 -3.83 25.56
C VAL A 11 -5.40 -4.93 25.24
N GLU A 12 -5.18 -5.86 26.17
CA GLU A 12 -4.26 -6.99 26.01
C GLU A 12 -4.68 -8.00 24.91
N LEU A 13 -5.93 -7.93 24.45
CA LEU A 13 -6.43 -8.74 23.34
C LEU A 13 -6.46 -7.96 22.01
N THR A 14 -5.85 -6.81 21.96
CA THR A 14 -5.83 -5.92 20.81
C THR A 14 -4.43 -5.74 20.25
N TRP A 15 -4.33 -5.35 18.98
CA TRP A 15 -3.06 -4.98 18.36
C TRP A 15 -2.52 -3.69 18.97
N ASP A 16 -1.25 -3.70 19.35
CA ASP A 16 -0.55 -2.53 19.84
C ASP A 16 0.05 -1.73 18.67
N LEU A 17 -0.66 -0.74 18.18
CA LEU A 17 -0.20 0.13 17.10
C LEU A 17 0.94 1.05 17.51
N SER A 18 1.21 1.21 18.82
CA SER A 18 2.35 1.99 19.29
C SER A 18 3.70 1.38 18.92
N LEU A 19 3.72 0.10 18.54
CA LEU A 19 4.90 -0.58 17.97
C LEU A 19 5.26 -0.06 16.56
N ILE A 20 4.30 0.56 15.84
CA ILE A 20 4.55 1.19 14.54
C ILE A 20 4.87 2.66 14.77
N TYR A 21 3.95 3.39 15.43
CA TYR A 21 4.16 4.77 15.85
C TYR A 21 3.65 4.98 17.27
N PRO A 22 4.47 5.56 18.17
CA PRO A 22 4.06 5.78 19.56
C PRO A 22 2.94 6.83 19.68
N THR A 23 2.84 7.75 18.73
CA THR A 23 1.81 8.78 18.68
C THR A 23 1.43 9.14 17.24
N GLU A 24 0.27 9.78 17.06
CA GLU A 24 -0.16 10.29 15.76
C GLU A 24 0.79 11.38 15.23
N GLU A 25 1.34 12.23 16.11
CA GLU A 25 2.30 13.25 15.73
C GLU A 25 3.59 12.66 15.14
N ALA A 26 4.07 11.54 15.68
CA ALA A 26 5.22 10.82 15.12
C ALA A 26 4.92 10.28 13.71
N MET A 27 3.74 9.74 13.49
CA MET A 27 3.28 9.30 12.17
C MET A 27 3.15 10.47 11.19
N LEU A 28 2.59 11.60 11.62
CA LEU A 28 2.46 12.81 10.79
C LEU A 28 3.82 13.41 10.43
N ALA A 29 4.81 13.33 11.33
CA ALA A 29 6.18 13.77 11.03
C ALA A 29 6.80 12.92 9.91
N ASP A 30 6.64 11.60 9.96
CA ASP A 30 7.09 10.71 8.89
C ASP A 30 6.29 10.91 7.58
N ALA A 31 4.99 11.20 7.67
CA ALA A 31 4.19 11.58 6.50
C ALA A 31 4.71 12.86 5.84
N GLN A 32 5.11 13.86 6.62
CA GLN A 32 5.75 15.06 6.10
C GLN A 32 7.13 14.77 5.50
N LYS A 33 7.94 13.95 6.18
CA LYS A 33 9.27 13.54 5.70
C LYS A 33 9.18 12.82 4.34
N MET A 34 8.25 11.86 4.17
CA MET A 34 8.11 11.16 2.88
C MET A 34 7.69 12.11 1.75
N LYS A 35 6.87 13.12 2.04
CA LYS A 35 6.52 14.16 1.07
C LYS A 35 7.74 14.97 0.64
N GLU A 36 8.52 15.44 1.59
CA GLU A 36 9.74 16.23 1.35
C GLU A 36 10.79 15.43 0.57
N LEU A 37 11.02 14.16 0.95
CA LEU A 37 11.92 13.27 0.22
C LEU A 37 11.46 13.08 -1.22
N SER A 38 10.16 12.86 -1.46
CA SER A 38 9.65 12.68 -2.83
C SER A 38 9.83 13.92 -3.70
N LEU A 39 9.71 15.12 -3.13
CA LEU A 39 9.98 16.39 -3.82
C LEU A 39 11.47 16.55 -4.14
N SER A 40 12.34 16.24 -3.18
CA SER A 40 13.79 16.25 -3.37
C SER A 40 14.23 15.26 -4.44
N MET A 41 13.66 14.06 -4.44
CA MET A 41 13.95 13.02 -5.44
C MET A 41 13.54 13.48 -6.85
N GLU A 42 12.34 14.03 -7.00
CA GLU A 42 11.92 14.57 -8.30
C GLU A 42 12.89 15.65 -8.80
N ALA A 43 13.27 16.58 -7.93
CA ALA A 43 14.18 17.67 -8.29
C ALA A 43 15.60 17.20 -8.63
N SER A 44 16.09 16.14 -7.96
CA SER A 44 17.48 15.68 -8.11
C SER A 44 17.66 14.65 -9.22
N TYR A 45 16.68 13.75 -9.41
CA TYR A 45 16.85 12.57 -10.25
C TYR A 45 16.07 12.59 -11.56
N LYS A 46 14.95 13.31 -11.63
CA LYS A 46 14.11 13.33 -12.85
C LYS A 46 14.87 13.90 -14.04
N GLY A 47 15.01 13.09 -15.09
CA GLY A 47 15.82 13.40 -16.27
C GLY A 47 17.32 13.18 -16.09
N ASN A 48 17.78 12.65 -14.95
CA ASN A 48 19.18 12.49 -14.61
C ASN A 48 19.60 11.03 -14.30
N LEU A 49 18.75 10.05 -14.51
CA LEU A 49 19.06 8.63 -14.27
C LEU A 49 19.92 8.03 -15.38
N THR A 50 21.09 8.64 -15.67
CA THR A 50 21.91 8.36 -16.84
C THR A 50 23.12 7.48 -16.57
N ASP A 51 23.44 7.17 -15.31
CA ASP A 51 24.55 6.32 -14.91
C ASP A 51 24.21 5.43 -13.71
N ALA A 52 24.98 4.36 -13.53
CA ALA A 52 24.75 3.33 -12.51
C ALA A 52 24.78 3.87 -11.07
N ALA A 53 25.62 4.85 -10.77
CA ALA A 53 25.74 5.40 -9.42
C ALA A 53 24.51 6.25 -9.07
N THR A 54 24.10 7.14 -9.99
CA THR A 54 22.89 7.98 -9.83
C THR A 54 21.64 7.12 -9.71
N ILE A 55 21.51 6.06 -10.52
CA ILE A 55 20.41 5.10 -10.45
C ILE A 55 20.35 4.46 -9.06
N ASN A 56 21.47 3.95 -8.55
CA ASN A 56 21.49 3.31 -7.23
C ASN A 56 21.16 4.29 -6.11
N HIS A 57 21.68 5.51 -6.13
CA HIS A 57 21.33 6.53 -5.14
C HIS A 57 19.83 6.87 -5.16
N CYS A 58 19.25 7.01 -6.35
CA CYS A 58 17.81 7.23 -6.50
C CYS A 58 16.99 6.08 -5.92
N LEU A 59 17.39 4.83 -6.18
CA LEU A 59 16.69 3.66 -5.67
C LEU A 59 16.85 3.49 -4.16
N ASP A 60 17.98 3.86 -3.58
CA ASP A 60 18.20 3.86 -2.13
C ASP A 60 17.28 4.89 -1.45
N ASP A 61 17.18 6.10 -1.99
CA ASP A 61 16.24 7.12 -1.52
C ASP A 61 14.78 6.66 -1.69
N TYR A 62 14.46 6.00 -2.80
CA TYR A 62 13.13 5.45 -3.05
C TYR A 62 12.74 4.40 -2.03
N GLN A 63 13.68 3.56 -1.60
CA GLN A 63 13.43 2.57 -0.55
C GLN A 63 13.07 3.24 0.77
N GLU A 64 13.74 4.35 1.14
CA GLU A 64 13.38 5.08 2.36
C GLU A 64 11.98 5.68 2.26
N VAL A 65 11.62 6.28 1.12
CA VAL A 65 10.25 6.77 0.89
C VAL A 65 9.24 5.62 1.01
N TYR A 66 9.52 4.47 0.37
CA TYR A 66 8.63 3.32 0.41
C TYR A 66 8.48 2.72 1.82
N ARG A 67 9.56 2.72 2.61
CA ARG A 67 9.54 2.32 4.02
C ARG A 67 8.61 3.22 4.84
N LEU A 68 8.72 4.54 4.67
CA LEU A 68 7.86 5.51 5.36
C LEU A 68 6.39 5.36 4.93
N ILE A 69 6.14 5.18 3.63
CA ILE A 69 4.80 4.88 3.10
C ILE A 69 4.23 3.63 3.77
N THR A 70 5.00 2.56 3.84
CA THR A 70 4.55 1.29 4.42
C THR A 70 4.17 1.45 5.90
N LEU A 71 4.99 2.13 6.68
CA LEU A 71 4.72 2.35 8.11
C LEU A 71 3.48 3.23 8.32
N THR A 72 3.39 4.37 7.62
CA THR A 72 2.27 5.32 7.77
C THR A 72 0.94 4.72 7.29
N ALA A 73 0.96 4.03 6.15
CA ALA A 73 -0.22 3.36 5.60
C ALA A 73 -0.72 2.27 6.56
N ASN A 74 0.16 1.38 7.01
CA ASN A 74 -0.25 0.29 7.90
C ASN A 74 -0.77 0.81 9.25
N TYR A 75 -0.16 1.84 9.83
CA TYR A 75 -0.67 2.44 11.07
C TYR A 75 -2.11 2.95 10.90
N CYS A 76 -2.41 3.63 9.80
CA CYS A 76 -3.74 4.17 9.54
C CYS A 76 -4.75 3.08 9.16
N ASP A 77 -4.37 2.13 8.30
CA ASP A 77 -5.26 1.07 7.82
C ASP A 77 -5.64 0.10 8.93
N LEU A 78 -4.69 -0.30 9.77
CA LEU A 78 -4.96 -1.17 10.91
C LEU A 78 -5.89 -0.50 11.93
N ALA A 79 -5.79 0.81 12.14
CA ALA A 79 -6.71 1.55 13.01
C ALA A 79 -8.14 1.55 12.46
N VAL A 80 -8.31 1.67 11.14
CA VAL A 80 -9.63 1.55 10.48
C VAL A 80 -10.14 0.11 10.54
N SER A 81 -9.27 -0.87 10.29
CA SER A 81 -9.65 -2.29 10.22
C SER A 81 -10.24 -2.84 11.52
N VAL A 82 -9.84 -2.29 12.66
CA VAL A 82 -10.38 -2.71 13.98
C VAL A 82 -11.61 -1.93 14.41
N ASP A 83 -11.86 -0.75 13.82
CA ASP A 83 -13.02 0.09 14.12
C ASP A 83 -13.47 0.90 12.89
N TYR A 84 -14.27 0.26 12.04
CA TYR A 84 -14.84 0.86 10.83
C TYR A 84 -15.82 2.01 11.09
N TYR A 85 -16.33 2.15 12.30
CA TYR A 85 -17.26 3.24 12.64
C TYR A 85 -16.57 4.51 13.12
N ASN A 86 -15.26 4.44 13.37
CA ASN A 86 -14.49 5.59 13.82
C ASN A 86 -14.15 6.54 12.65
N SER A 87 -14.94 7.61 12.54
CA SER A 87 -14.78 8.59 11.47
C SER A 87 -13.43 9.33 11.49
N ALA A 88 -12.81 9.48 12.66
CA ALA A 88 -11.49 10.11 12.77
C ALA A 88 -10.41 9.22 12.14
N ASN A 89 -10.45 7.89 12.40
CA ASN A 89 -9.56 6.93 11.77
C ASN A 89 -9.74 6.90 10.25
N GLN A 90 -10.99 6.89 9.77
CA GLN A 90 -11.28 6.93 8.33
C GLN A 90 -10.72 8.20 7.68
N THR A 91 -10.98 9.37 8.25
CA THR A 91 -10.50 10.64 7.72
C THR A 91 -8.97 10.69 7.66
N ARG A 92 -8.30 10.18 8.69
CA ARG A 92 -6.85 10.10 8.74
C ARG A 92 -6.32 9.17 7.64
N ASN A 93 -6.91 7.99 7.50
CA ASN A 93 -6.53 7.01 6.48
C ASN A 93 -6.69 7.57 5.06
N ASP A 94 -7.83 8.21 4.76
CA ASP A 94 -8.08 8.84 3.46
C ASP A 94 -7.06 9.93 3.14
N ARG A 95 -6.70 10.74 4.13
CA ARG A 95 -5.69 11.79 3.98
C ARG A 95 -4.31 11.22 3.68
N ILE A 96 -3.90 10.15 4.37
CA ILE A 96 -2.62 9.49 4.12
C ILE A 96 -2.62 8.81 2.76
N ASN A 97 -3.68 8.10 2.38
CA ASN A 97 -3.80 7.47 1.06
C ASN A 97 -3.76 8.48 -0.09
N SER A 98 -4.36 9.65 0.10
CA SER A 98 -4.27 10.75 -0.88
C SER A 98 -2.84 11.26 -1.04
N LEU A 99 -2.12 11.44 0.06
CA LEU A 99 -0.71 11.84 0.04
C LEU A 99 0.17 10.77 -0.64
N ILE A 100 -0.05 9.49 -0.33
CA ILE A 100 0.67 8.38 -0.95
C ILE A 100 0.44 8.36 -2.48
N SER A 101 -0.79 8.57 -2.90
CA SER A 101 -1.13 8.65 -4.34
C SER A 101 -0.42 9.81 -5.03
N GLU A 102 -0.31 10.97 -4.37
CA GLU A 102 0.46 12.12 -4.87
C GLU A 102 1.94 11.77 -5.00
N ILE A 103 2.53 11.11 -4.00
CA ILE A 103 3.94 10.70 -4.00
C ILE A 103 4.20 9.69 -5.12
N PHE A 104 3.39 8.65 -5.26
CA PHE A 104 3.56 7.68 -6.35
C PHE A 104 3.44 8.33 -7.72
N SER A 105 2.46 9.22 -7.90
CA SER A 105 2.32 9.97 -9.16
C SER A 105 3.57 10.80 -9.49
N ARG A 106 4.19 11.41 -8.47
CA ARG A 106 5.44 12.20 -8.64
C ARG A 106 6.61 11.32 -9.02
N LEU A 107 6.73 10.12 -8.44
CA LEU A 107 7.88 9.22 -8.60
C LEU A 107 7.75 8.25 -9.79
N THR A 108 6.68 8.33 -10.60
CA THR A 108 6.49 7.49 -11.80
C THR A 108 7.64 7.62 -12.81
N PHE A 109 8.38 8.74 -12.81
CA PHE A 109 9.53 8.93 -13.69
C PHE A 109 10.62 7.88 -13.48
N ILE A 110 10.78 7.35 -12.25
CA ILE A 110 11.81 6.36 -11.93
C ILE A 110 11.67 5.14 -12.83
N GLU A 111 10.51 4.50 -12.82
CA GLU A 111 10.29 3.31 -13.64
C GLU A 111 10.32 3.65 -15.14
N SER A 112 9.77 4.80 -15.52
CA SER A 112 9.77 5.25 -16.91
C SER A 112 11.19 5.43 -17.44
N GLU A 113 12.01 6.21 -16.75
CA GLU A 113 13.38 6.51 -17.19
C GLU A 113 14.29 5.27 -17.11
N LEU A 114 14.19 4.44 -16.07
CA LEU A 114 14.95 3.18 -15.98
C LEU A 114 14.63 2.24 -17.15
N SER A 115 13.40 2.22 -17.60
CA SER A 115 13.00 1.37 -18.73
C SER A 115 13.53 1.84 -20.06
N GLU A 116 13.89 3.13 -20.17
CA GLU A 116 14.51 3.70 -21.38
C GLU A 116 16.03 3.53 -21.37
N GLN A 117 16.66 3.26 -20.21
CA GLN A 117 18.11 3.07 -20.10
C GLN A 117 18.61 1.84 -20.87
N SER A 118 19.89 1.87 -21.26
CA SER A 118 20.54 0.72 -21.89
C SER A 118 20.67 -0.46 -20.91
N GLU A 119 20.68 -1.68 -21.45
CA GLU A 119 20.92 -2.88 -20.66
C GLU A 119 22.28 -2.86 -19.95
N ASP A 120 23.30 -2.27 -20.58
CA ASP A 120 24.64 -2.17 -20.00
C ASP A 120 24.65 -1.33 -18.73
N ILE A 121 24.00 -0.16 -18.71
CA ILE A 121 23.89 0.71 -17.53
C ILE A 121 23.11 0.04 -16.41
N LEU A 122 22.01 -0.64 -16.74
CA LEU A 122 21.21 -1.36 -15.74
C LEU A 122 21.97 -2.56 -15.16
N ASN A 123 22.70 -3.29 -15.99
CA ASN A 123 23.58 -4.38 -15.55
C ASN A 123 24.71 -3.87 -14.66
N GLU A 124 25.34 -2.75 -15.00
CA GLU A 124 26.35 -2.10 -14.16
C GLU A 124 25.76 -1.69 -12.81
N ALA A 125 24.58 -1.06 -12.78
CA ALA A 125 23.90 -0.69 -11.54
C ALA A 125 23.62 -1.92 -10.66
N MET A 126 23.17 -3.05 -11.25
CA MET A 126 22.96 -4.30 -10.53
C MET A 126 24.23 -4.91 -9.94
N GLN A 127 25.38 -4.70 -10.57
CA GLN A 127 26.66 -5.19 -10.05
C GLN A 127 27.13 -4.40 -8.83
N HIS A 128 26.75 -3.12 -8.73
CA HIS A 128 27.16 -2.22 -7.66
C HIS A 128 26.20 -2.18 -6.47
N SER A 129 25.02 -2.82 -6.54
CA SER A 129 24.04 -2.83 -5.45
C SER A 129 23.30 -4.17 -5.38
N ASP A 130 23.55 -4.93 -4.31
CA ASP A 130 22.81 -6.16 -4.04
C ASP A 130 21.34 -5.86 -3.72
N THR A 131 21.07 -4.73 -3.07
CA THR A 131 19.74 -4.30 -2.63
C THR A 131 18.85 -3.97 -3.80
N ASN A 132 19.37 -3.24 -4.81
CA ASN A 132 18.61 -2.79 -5.96
C ASN A 132 18.55 -3.83 -7.10
N ARG A 133 19.37 -4.87 -7.00
CA ARG A 133 19.52 -5.91 -8.06
C ARG A 133 18.18 -6.53 -8.48
N CYS A 134 17.34 -6.93 -7.52
CA CYS A 134 16.07 -7.59 -7.84
C CYS A 134 15.12 -6.65 -8.59
N TYR A 135 15.03 -5.39 -8.18
CA TYR A 135 14.19 -4.39 -8.82
C TYR A 135 14.67 -4.08 -10.25
N LEU A 136 15.97 -3.84 -10.43
CA LEU A 136 16.56 -3.59 -11.74
C LEU A 136 16.43 -4.79 -12.69
N ALA A 137 16.59 -6.01 -12.18
CA ALA A 137 16.36 -7.23 -12.96
C ALA A 137 14.91 -7.38 -13.40
N GLU A 138 13.95 -6.91 -12.60
CA GLU A 138 12.55 -6.88 -12.97
C GLU A 138 12.27 -5.84 -14.07
N ILE A 139 12.86 -4.64 -13.95
CA ILE A 139 12.80 -3.62 -15.02
C ILE A 139 13.31 -4.19 -16.35
N LEU A 140 14.49 -4.83 -16.34
CA LEU A 140 15.05 -5.46 -17.54
C LEU A 140 14.13 -6.52 -18.14
N ARG A 141 13.58 -7.39 -17.32
CA ARG A 141 12.67 -8.46 -17.77
C ARG A 141 11.41 -7.91 -18.39
N ASN A 142 10.84 -6.87 -17.77
CA ASN A 142 9.59 -6.28 -18.21
C ASN A 142 9.76 -5.34 -19.41
N LYS A 143 10.99 -4.89 -19.70
CA LYS A 143 11.29 -3.96 -20.79
C LYS A 143 10.75 -4.44 -22.15
N ALA A 144 10.85 -5.72 -22.44
CA ALA A 144 10.37 -6.33 -23.69
C ALA A 144 8.82 -6.42 -23.78
N HIS A 145 8.13 -6.25 -22.65
CA HIS A 145 6.67 -6.39 -22.52
C HIS A 145 5.96 -5.06 -22.26
N ARG A 146 6.68 -3.94 -22.25
CA ARG A 146 6.06 -2.63 -22.02
C ARG A 146 5.17 -2.21 -23.18
N LEU A 147 4.06 -1.64 -22.81
CA LEU A 147 3.16 -0.98 -23.75
C LEU A 147 3.70 0.42 -24.08
N ASN A 148 3.21 0.98 -25.18
CA ASN A 148 3.53 2.38 -25.46
C ASN A 148 2.95 3.32 -24.37
N PRO A 149 3.56 4.51 -24.14
CA PRO A 149 3.16 5.40 -23.04
C PRO A 149 1.69 5.85 -23.08
N GLU A 150 1.08 5.95 -24.27
CA GLU A 150 -0.34 6.32 -24.39
C GLU A 150 -1.25 5.20 -23.89
N THR A 151 -0.94 3.96 -24.23
CA THR A 151 -1.68 2.80 -23.76
C THR A 151 -1.53 2.60 -22.26
N GLU A 152 -0.32 2.75 -21.71
CA GLU A 152 -0.08 2.68 -20.26
C GLU A 152 -0.88 3.75 -19.51
N ARG A 153 -0.90 4.98 -20.02
CA ARG A 153 -1.69 6.08 -19.45
C ARG A 153 -3.19 5.79 -19.48
N ALA A 154 -3.71 5.26 -20.57
CA ALA A 154 -5.11 4.90 -20.70
C ALA A 154 -5.51 3.79 -19.71
N ILE A 155 -4.69 2.74 -19.56
CA ILE A 155 -4.91 1.66 -18.61
C ILE A 155 -4.83 2.18 -17.18
N SER A 156 -3.84 3.01 -16.86
CA SER A 156 -3.68 3.61 -15.53
C SER A 156 -4.88 4.49 -15.14
N ALA A 157 -5.46 5.21 -16.08
CA ALA A 157 -6.67 6.01 -15.86
C ALA A 157 -7.89 5.14 -15.47
N LEU A 158 -7.89 3.86 -15.81
CA LEU A 158 -8.95 2.89 -15.48
C LEU A 158 -8.68 2.14 -14.16
N SER A 159 -7.59 2.40 -13.45
CA SER A 159 -7.19 1.65 -12.26
C SER A 159 -8.26 1.60 -11.17
N GLN A 160 -8.98 2.70 -10.92
CA GLN A 160 -10.11 2.72 -9.98
C GLN A 160 -11.25 1.82 -10.44
N THR A 161 -11.54 1.79 -11.75
CA THR A 161 -12.57 0.92 -12.32
C THR A 161 -12.19 -0.56 -12.15
N PHE A 162 -10.92 -0.89 -12.32
CA PHE A 162 -10.42 -2.26 -12.11
C PHE A 162 -10.44 -2.68 -10.64
N SER A 163 -10.29 -1.74 -9.71
CA SER A 163 -10.36 -2.00 -8.27
C SER A 163 -11.80 -2.09 -7.74
N ALA A 164 -12.77 -1.47 -8.42
CA ALA A 164 -14.15 -1.37 -7.96
C ALA A 164 -14.80 -2.73 -7.65
N PRO A 165 -14.64 -3.80 -8.46
CA PRO A 165 -15.25 -5.10 -8.16
C PRO A 165 -14.79 -5.66 -6.82
N TYR A 166 -13.51 -5.52 -6.48
CA TYR A 166 -12.98 -5.97 -5.19
C TYR A 166 -13.50 -5.13 -4.02
N GLN A 167 -13.62 -3.82 -4.20
CA GLN A 167 -14.21 -2.93 -3.19
C GLN A 167 -15.69 -3.26 -2.94
N ILE A 168 -16.47 -3.46 -4.01
CA ILE A 168 -17.88 -3.88 -3.93
C ILE A 168 -17.98 -5.22 -3.20
N TYR A 169 -17.16 -6.19 -3.55
CA TYR A 169 -17.12 -7.49 -2.89
C TYR A 169 -16.88 -7.35 -1.39
N ASN A 170 -15.90 -6.55 -0.98
CA ASN A 170 -15.58 -6.35 0.43
C ASN A 170 -16.72 -5.65 1.18
N MET A 171 -17.32 -4.63 0.58
CA MET A 171 -18.48 -3.95 1.19
C MET A 171 -19.67 -4.91 1.34
N ALA A 172 -20.00 -5.65 0.31
CA ALA A 172 -21.08 -6.63 0.37
C ALA A 172 -20.81 -7.70 1.43
N LYS A 173 -19.58 -8.25 1.45
CA LYS A 173 -19.18 -9.29 2.40
C LYS A 173 -19.18 -8.83 3.85
N LEU A 174 -18.72 -7.62 4.13
CA LEU A 174 -18.46 -7.16 5.48
C LEU A 174 -19.61 -6.33 6.08
N ALA A 175 -20.37 -5.63 5.23
CA ALA A 175 -21.42 -4.73 5.69
C ALA A 175 -22.85 -5.23 5.37
N ASP A 176 -23.06 -5.80 4.18
CA ASP A 176 -24.42 -6.08 3.72
C ASP A 176 -24.85 -7.52 3.97
N MET A 177 -23.91 -8.48 3.98
CA MET A 177 -24.26 -9.88 4.19
C MET A 177 -24.74 -10.14 5.62
N LYS A 178 -25.98 -10.57 5.74
CA LYS A 178 -26.58 -11.05 6.97
C LYS A 178 -26.98 -12.50 6.78
N PHE A 179 -26.66 -13.31 7.76
CA PHE A 179 -26.99 -14.74 7.75
C PHE A 179 -27.96 -15.02 8.88
N ASP A 180 -28.96 -15.86 8.60
CA ASP A 180 -29.86 -16.32 9.64
C ASP A 180 -29.10 -17.20 10.62
N SER A 181 -29.42 -17.04 11.92
CA SER A 181 -28.92 -17.94 12.96
C SER A 181 -29.53 -19.33 12.79
N PHE A 182 -28.83 -20.35 13.26
CA PHE A 182 -29.36 -21.71 13.33
C PHE A 182 -29.39 -22.23 14.75
N THR A 183 -30.32 -23.16 15.03
CA THR A 183 -30.51 -23.71 16.38
C THR A 183 -30.12 -25.18 16.40
N VAL A 184 -29.26 -25.57 17.35
CA VAL A 184 -28.89 -26.96 17.64
C VAL A 184 -29.12 -27.26 19.10
N ASN A 185 -29.87 -28.31 19.42
CA ASN A 185 -30.21 -28.72 20.76
C ASN A 185 -30.79 -27.56 21.64
N GLY A 186 -31.63 -26.70 21.05
CA GLY A 186 -32.24 -25.57 21.74
C GLY A 186 -31.32 -24.37 21.96
N LYS A 187 -30.07 -24.39 21.48
CA LYS A 187 -29.14 -23.27 21.54
C LYS A 187 -29.01 -22.65 20.16
N GLU A 188 -29.20 -21.34 20.12
CA GLU A 188 -29.05 -20.52 18.92
C GLU A 188 -27.57 -20.16 18.66
N TYR A 189 -27.14 -20.29 17.41
CA TYR A 189 -25.79 -19.95 16.95
C TYR A 189 -25.89 -18.90 15.84
N PRO A 190 -25.28 -17.73 16.03
CA PRO A 190 -25.16 -16.75 14.97
C PRO A 190 -24.21 -17.25 13.90
N VAL A 191 -24.54 -16.99 12.63
CA VAL A 191 -23.68 -17.32 11.48
C VAL A 191 -23.01 -16.06 10.96
N SER A 192 -21.74 -16.18 10.62
CA SER A 192 -21.00 -15.16 9.90
C SER A 192 -20.39 -15.74 8.63
N TYR A 193 -19.90 -14.89 7.75
CA TYR A 193 -19.18 -15.30 6.54
C TYR A 193 -18.04 -16.28 6.83
N THR A 194 -17.31 -16.09 7.92
CA THR A 194 -16.22 -16.97 8.34
C THR A 194 -16.71 -18.41 8.58
N HIS A 195 -17.90 -18.60 9.15
CA HIS A 195 -18.44 -19.93 9.38
C HIS A 195 -18.80 -20.66 8.07
N LEU A 196 -19.22 -19.94 7.05
CA LEU A 196 -19.56 -20.50 5.75
C LEU A 196 -18.34 -20.84 4.89
N THR A 197 -17.22 -20.18 5.11
CA THR A 197 -15.99 -20.35 4.33
C THR A 197 -14.99 -21.32 4.94
N LEU A 198 -15.21 -21.78 6.19
CA LEU A 198 -14.36 -22.81 6.79
C LEU A 198 -14.55 -24.14 6.03
N PRO A 199 -13.44 -24.82 5.68
CA PRO A 199 -13.55 -26.14 5.08
C PRO A 199 -14.19 -27.09 6.08
N THR A 200 -15.37 -27.60 5.75
CA THR A 200 -15.98 -28.73 6.47
C THR A 200 -15.15 -29.97 6.17
N LYS A 201 -14.43 -30.46 7.17
CA LYS A 201 -13.82 -31.80 7.13
C LYS A 201 -14.86 -32.84 7.46
#